data_78842bc89cd6fa2e2266b2f30dc67e81
#
_entry.id   78842bc89cd6fa2e2266b2f30dc67e81
#
_cell.length_a   1.000
_cell.length_b   1.000
_cell.length_c   1.000
_cell.angle_alpha   90.00
_cell.angle_beta   90.00
_cell.angle_gamma   90.00
#
_symmetry.space_group_name_H-M   'P 1'
#
loop_
_entity.id
_entity.type
_entity.pdbx_description
1 polymer ?
#
loop_
_entity_poly.entity_id
_entity_poly.type
_entity_poly.pdbx_seq_one_letter_code
_entity_poly.pdbx_strand_id
1 'polypeptide(L)'
;MSHQKQEQFGWGFSSVTDWHAAVDQCLETATQGRSRANLGFVYVTSEHVSALGEIVDYLKVASGIDHWVGTSGIGIVACDKECYDSPGIAILTGAFPTDGFRILSTVVDAVSECSEDVQTWFGNNFSTVGIVHADPHNPHLQQLIPDLSEALGGGFLLGGLTSTSGEEHRQISDSLTTGGISGVLFSEKVSIASGLSQGCSPLGPNRIITECDRNLILRIDDRPALAILKEDIGEPFSSNLNRIGGHIFVGLSVTGSDTGDYVVRNLIGIDVEQEILAIGDHVAPGEVIVFCKRDAETARNDLIRMTKDVRRRVGNKTPKGGLYFSCLGRGRHTFGPNSGEMRILSQELGEVPLVGFFANGEISHNRLYGYTGVLSLFY
;
A
#
# COMPACT_ATOMS: atom_id res chain seq x y z
N MET A 1 38.57 -14.04 -10.34
CA MET A 1 37.12 -13.90 -10.49
C MET A 1 36.72 -12.60 -9.76
N SER A 2 36.53 -11.52 -10.50
CA SER A 2 36.07 -10.25 -9.92
C SER A 2 34.64 -10.45 -9.49
N HIS A 3 34.36 -10.43 -8.18
CA HIS A 3 33.03 -10.19 -7.67
C HIS A 3 32.59 -8.82 -8.20
N GLN A 4 31.77 -8.78 -9.26
CA GLN A 4 30.96 -7.61 -9.54
C GLN A 4 30.17 -7.34 -8.24
N LYS A 5 30.52 -6.25 -7.54
CA LYS A 5 29.69 -5.73 -6.44
C LYS A 5 28.31 -5.48 -7.07
N GLN A 6 27.36 -6.35 -6.72
CA GLN A 6 25.97 -6.18 -7.13
C GLN A 6 25.52 -4.79 -6.66
N GLU A 7 24.98 -3.99 -7.59
CA GLU A 7 24.43 -2.66 -7.30
C GLU A 7 23.18 -2.81 -6.43
N GLN A 8 23.41 -2.90 -5.13
CA GLN A 8 22.32 -2.83 -4.15
C GLN A 8 21.84 -1.39 -4.04
N PHE A 9 20.54 -1.21 -3.85
CA PHE A 9 19.98 0.09 -3.53
C PHE A 9 20.47 0.56 -2.16
N GLY A 10 20.57 1.88 -2.00
CA GLY A 10 20.86 2.49 -0.72
C GLY A 10 19.62 2.64 0.14
N TRP A 11 19.75 2.45 1.44
CA TRP A 11 18.67 2.75 2.37
C TRP A 11 19.21 3.38 3.64
N GLY A 12 18.36 4.14 4.31
CA GLY A 12 18.67 4.74 5.60
C GLY A 12 17.41 4.89 6.44
N PHE A 13 17.60 4.85 7.75
CA PHE A 13 16.54 5.07 8.73
C PHE A 13 17.11 5.84 9.93
N SER A 14 16.35 6.84 10.39
CA SER A 14 16.66 7.56 11.61
C SER A 14 15.38 7.89 12.37
N SER A 15 15.47 7.86 13.71
CA SER A 15 14.40 8.28 14.63
C SER A 15 14.80 9.48 15.48
N VAL A 16 15.74 10.27 15.00
CA VAL A 16 16.17 11.52 15.64
C VAL A 16 15.12 12.60 15.43
N THR A 17 14.84 13.39 16.47
CA THR A 17 13.81 14.43 16.45
C THR A 17 14.17 15.60 15.53
N ASP A 18 15.44 16.00 15.49
CA ASP A 18 15.91 16.98 14.51
C ASP A 18 15.98 16.37 13.12
N TRP A 19 15.15 16.86 12.23
CA TRP A 19 15.01 16.26 10.90
C TRP A 19 16.27 16.43 10.03
N HIS A 20 17.08 17.49 10.21
CA HIS A 20 18.34 17.66 9.47
C HIS A 20 19.31 16.54 9.86
N ALA A 21 19.51 16.35 11.18
CA ALA A 21 20.36 15.27 11.67
C ALA A 21 19.83 13.88 11.28
N ALA A 22 18.49 13.72 11.23
CA ALA A 22 17.88 12.47 10.79
C ALA A 22 18.15 12.19 9.30
N VAL A 23 18.04 13.18 8.43
CA VAL A 23 18.36 13.07 7.00
C VAL A 23 19.84 12.75 6.79
N ASP A 24 20.75 13.45 7.50
CA ASP A 24 22.18 13.19 7.40
C ASP A 24 22.53 11.75 7.77
N GLN A 25 21.97 11.22 8.86
CA GLN A 25 22.14 9.81 9.25
C GLN A 25 21.60 8.84 8.19
N CYS A 26 20.44 9.15 7.62
CA CYS A 26 19.87 8.35 6.55
C CYS A 26 20.77 8.33 5.30
N LEU A 27 21.26 9.48 4.89
CA LEU A 27 22.13 9.61 3.72
C LEU A 27 23.50 8.98 3.94
N GLU A 28 24.09 9.10 5.12
CA GLU A 28 25.35 8.45 5.47
C GLU A 28 25.26 6.93 5.21
N THR A 29 24.16 6.30 5.60
CA THR A 29 23.93 4.87 5.38
C THR A 29 23.60 4.55 3.93
N ALA A 30 22.74 5.36 3.30
CA ALA A 30 22.23 5.11 1.95
C ALA A 30 23.27 5.29 0.85
N THR A 31 24.27 6.17 1.03
CA THR A 31 25.22 6.54 -0.02
C THR A 31 26.58 5.83 0.09
N GLN A 32 26.86 5.11 1.18
CA GLN A 32 28.14 4.45 1.39
C GLN A 32 28.50 3.46 0.27
N GLY A 33 29.52 3.81 -0.53
CA GLY A 33 30.16 2.92 -1.51
C GLY A 33 29.27 2.51 -2.69
N ARG A 34 28.23 3.28 -3.04
CA ARG A 34 27.23 2.95 -4.07
C ARG A 34 27.34 3.86 -5.29
N SER A 35 26.87 3.34 -6.44
CA SER A 35 26.79 4.10 -7.69
C SER A 35 25.78 5.24 -7.57
N ARG A 36 25.89 6.24 -8.46
CA ARG A 36 25.00 7.41 -8.49
C ARG A 36 23.54 6.98 -8.61
N ALA A 37 22.79 7.06 -7.50
CA ALA A 37 21.34 6.96 -7.53
C ALA A 37 20.75 8.19 -8.26
N ASN A 38 19.61 8.01 -8.92
CA ASN A 38 18.88 9.06 -9.62
C ASN A 38 17.41 9.14 -9.24
N LEU A 39 16.96 8.26 -8.36
CA LEU A 39 15.62 8.28 -7.78
C LEU A 39 15.70 7.86 -6.31
N GLY A 40 15.01 8.59 -5.46
CA GLY A 40 14.84 8.29 -4.04
C GLY A 40 13.36 8.16 -3.64
N PHE A 41 13.12 7.32 -2.65
CA PHE A 41 11.85 7.21 -1.94
C PHE A 41 12.05 7.70 -0.51
N VAL A 42 11.09 8.48 0.01
CA VAL A 42 11.15 9.03 1.37
C VAL A 42 9.81 8.85 2.08
N TYR A 43 9.88 8.29 3.27
CA TYR A 43 8.72 8.13 4.14
C TYR A 43 9.03 8.75 5.50
N VAL A 44 8.09 9.54 6.03
CA VAL A 44 8.24 10.21 7.32
C VAL A 44 7.04 9.92 8.21
N THR A 45 7.28 9.88 9.53
CA THR A 45 6.20 9.82 10.50
C THR A 45 5.49 11.17 10.65
N SER A 46 4.33 11.18 11.29
CA SER A 46 3.50 12.39 11.49
C SER A 46 4.27 13.56 12.10
N GLU A 47 5.26 13.29 12.93
CA GLU A 47 6.09 14.30 13.61
C GLU A 47 6.92 15.14 12.63
N HIS A 48 7.22 14.61 11.45
CA HIS A 48 7.99 15.30 10.42
C HIS A 48 7.14 15.78 9.24
N VAL A 49 5.82 15.58 9.26
CA VAL A 49 4.95 15.91 8.12
C VAL A 49 5.01 17.40 7.75
N SER A 50 5.06 18.29 8.75
CA SER A 50 5.15 19.74 8.52
C SER A 50 6.43 20.17 7.82
N ALA A 51 7.54 19.45 8.04
CA ALA A 51 8.84 19.72 7.43
C ALA A 51 9.09 18.92 6.14
N LEU A 52 8.13 18.10 5.67
CA LEU A 52 8.38 17.17 4.56
C LEU A 52 8.88 17.84 3.28
N GLY A 53 8.40 19.04 2.96
CA GLY A 53 8.91 19.83 1.82
C GLY A 53 10.38 20.21 1.99
N GLU A 54 10.74 20.75 3.15
CA GLU A 54 12.12 21.15 3.47
C GLU A 54 13.06 19.92 3.52
N ILE A 55 12.56 18.80 4.03
CA ILE A 55 13.29 17.51 4.04
C ILE A 55 13.66 17.10 2.62
N VAL A 56 12.72 17.19 1.68
CA VAL A 56 13.00 16.80 0.27
C VAL A 56 13.94 17.76 -0.40
N ASP A 57 13.80 19.06 -0.21
CA ASP A 57 14.73 20.05 -0.75
C ASP A 57 16.15 19.82 -0.22
N TYR A 58 16.28 19.50 1.06
CA TYR A 58 17.56 19.17 1.67
C TYR A 58 18.13 17.84 1.14
N LEU A 59 17.28 16.80 1.02
CA LEU A 59 17.66 15.51 0.42
C LEU A 59 18.24 15.69 -0.99
N LYS A 60 17.63 16.51 -1.85
CA LYS A 60 18.13 16.79 -3.20
C LYS A 60 19.51 17.40 -3.18
N VAL A 61 19.71 18.44 -2.36
CA VAL A 61 20.99 19.16 -2.27
C VAL A 61 22.07 18.24 -1.69
N ALA A 62 21.78 17.55 -0.59
CA ALA A 62 22.76 16.75 0.15
C ALA A 62 23.16 15.46 -0.58
N SER A 63 22.21 14.82 -1.32
CA SER A 63 22.48 13.57 -2.04
C SER A 63 22.90 13.78 -3.50
N GLY A 64 22.50 14.90 -4.12
CA GLY A 64 22.61 15.12 -5.57
C GLY A 64 21.64 14.26 -6.39
N ILE A 65 20.58 13.73 -5.76
CA ILE A 65 19.50 13.00 -6.42
C ILE A 65 18.37 13.99 -6.71
N ASP A 66 18.04 14.16 -7.99
CA ASP A 66 17.05 15.15 -8.42
C ASP A 66 15.61 14.70 -8.19
N HIS A 67 15.35 13.38 -8.29
CA HIS A 67 14.01 12.83 -8.23
C HIS A 67 13.73 12.13 -6.89
N TRP A 68 12.66 12.58 -6.23
CA TRP A 68 12.17 12.02 -4.96
C TRP A 68 10.66 11.85 -4.98
N VAL A 69 10.21 10.69 -4.51
CA VAL A 69 8.78 10.40 -4.28
C VAL A 69 8.57 9.84 -2.88
N GLY A 70 7.41 10.08 -2.32
CA GLY A 70 7.13 9.61 -0.97
C GLY A 70 5.91 10.24 -0.33
N THR A 71 5.76 9.99 0.96
CA THR A 71 4.61 10.48 1.72
C THR A 71 4.84 10.38 3.22
N SER A 72 3.90 10.93 4.00
CA SER A 72 3.83 10.70 5.44
C SER A 72 3.04 9.44 5.77
N GLY A 73 3.36 8.83 6.91
CA GLY A 73 2.63 7.72 7.51
C GLY A 73 2.48 7.89 9.02
N ILE A 74 1.40 7.38 9.62
CA ILE A 74 1.30 7.26 11.09
C ILE A 74 2.45 6.40 11.63
N GLY A 75 2.90 5.46 10.84
CA GLY A 75 4.12 4.71 11.05
C GLY A 75 4.83 4.44 9.74
N ILE A 76 6.13 4.23 9.81
CA ILE A 76 6.99 3.90 8.68
C ILE A 76 7.74 2.59 8.93
N VAL A 77 8.23 1.99 7.87
CA VAL A 77 8.99 0.74 7.93
C VAL A 77 10.36 0.89 7.27
N ALA A 78 11.36 0.23 7.84
CA ALA A 78 12.71 0.17 7.30
C ALA A 78 13.34 -1.18 7.63
N CYS A 79 13.55 -2.02 6.62
CA CYS A 79 14.10 -3.37 6.72
C CYS A 79 13.33 -4.26 7.72
N ASP A 80 13.87 -4.50 8.91
CA ASP A 80 13.27 -5.31 9.97
C ASP A 80 12.53 -4.50 11.04
N LYS A 81 12.39 -3.17 10.83
CA LYS A 81 11.87 -2.23 11.83
C LYS A 81 10.55 -1.61 11.40
N GLU A 82 9.69 -1.42 12.39
CA GLU A 82 8.50 -0.59 12.33
C GLU A 82 8.68 0.58 13.31
N CYS A 83 8.43 1.80 12.86
CA CYS A 83 8.53 3.01 13.69
C CYS A 83 7.15 3.65 13.81
N TYR A 84 6.66 3.75 15.04
CA TYR A 84 5.38 4.37 15.41
C TYR A 84 5.57 5.35 16.55
N ASP A 85 4.67 6.31 16.66
CA ASP A 85 4.52 7.21 17.82
C ASP A 85 5.84 7.92 18.20
N SER A 86 6.71 8.13 17.20
CA SER A 86 8.01 8.78 17.38
C SER A 86 8.49 9.37 16.05
N PRO A 87 9.37 10.38 16.09
CA PRO A 87 9.98 10.89 14.88
C PRO A 87 10.63 9.76 14.07
N GLY A 88 10.47 9.78 12.76
CA GLY A 88 11.06 8.77 11.89
C GLY A 88 11.17 9.25 10.46
N ILE A 89 12.33 9.00 9.84
CA ILE A 89 12.58 9.17 8.40
C ILE A 89 13.18 7.87 7.88
N ALA A 90 12.62 7.34 6.79
CA ALA A 90 13.16 6.20 6.06
C ALA A 90 13.34 6.59 4.60
N ILE A 91 14.50 6.26 4.03
CA ILE A 91 14.81 6.52 2.62
C ILE A 91 15.30 5.25 1.92
N LEU A 92 14.96 5.12 0.64
CA LEU A 92 15.53 4.16 -0.30
C LEU A 92 16.02 4.91 -1.53
N THR A 93 17.26 4.68 -1.95
CA THR A 93 17.83 5.31 -3.14
C THR A 93 18.26 4.25 -4.15
N GLY A 94 18.03 4.50 -5.43
CA GLY A 94 18.35 3.54 -6.48
C GLY A 94 18.85 4.20 -7.75
N ALA A 95 19.69 3.47 -8.50
CA ALA A 95 20.08 3.82 -9.86
C ALA A 95 19.16 3.08 -10.84
N PHE A 96 18.39 3.86 -11.60
CA PHE A 96 17.46 3.35 -12.61
C PHE A 96 17.91 3.84 -14.01
N PRO A 97 17.55 3.14 -15.09
CA PRO A 97 17.72 3.67 -16.43
C PRO A 97 17.03 5.04 -16.55
N THR A 98 17.72 6.04 -17.14
CA THR A 98 17.21 7.40 -17.24
C THR A 98 15.90 7.52 -18.02
N ASP A 99 15.67 6.61 -18.95
CA ASP A 99 14.43 6.43 -19.69
C ASP A 99 13.57 5.27 -19.15
N GLY A 100 13.88 4.79 -17.95
CA GLY A 100 13.16 3.72 -17.27
C GLY A 100 12.06 4.19 -16.33
N PHE A 101 11.98 5.48 -16.02
CA PHE A 101 10.95 6.04 -15.13
C PHE A 101 10.52 7.44 -15.51
N ARG A 102 9.35 7.84 -15.04
CA ARG A 102 8.81 9.20 -15.09
C ARG A 102 8.13 9.55 -13.77
N ILE A 103 8.31 10.78 -13.34
CA ILE A 103 7.59 11.29 -12.17
C ILE A 103 6.14 11.58 -12.57
N LEU A 104 5.22 11.04 -11.82
CA LEU A 104 3.80 11.33 -11.92
C LEU A 104 3.48 12.51 -11.01
N SER A 105 3.32 13.69 -11.59
CA SER A 105 2.79 14.84 -10.87
C SER A 105 1.39 14.56 -10.35
N THR A 106 0.97 15.33 -9.35
CA THR A 106 -0.36 15.12 -8.73
C THR A 106 -1.49 15.22 -9.74
N VAL A 107 -2.32 14.19 -9.73
CA VAL A 107 -3.58 14.10 -10.47
C VAL A 107 -4.71 14.15 -9.46
N VAL A 108 -5.62 15.12 -9.58
CA VAL A 108 -6.68 15.36 -8.59
C VAL A 108 -8.02 14.82 -9.07
N ASP A 109 -8.44 15.17 -10.28
CA ASP A 109 -9.77 14.86 -10.80
C ASP A 109 -9.75 13.84 -11.94
N ALA A 110 -8.79 13.95 -12.87
CA ALA A 110 -8.77 13.12 -14.06
C ALA A 110 -7.36 12.89 -14.63
N VAL A 111 -7.15 11.75 -15.28
CA VAL A 111 -5.88 11.37 -15.95
C VAL A 111 -5.41 12.39 -16.99
N SER A 112 -6.34 13.17 -17.56
CA SER A 112 -6.02 14.26 -18.50
C SER A 112 -5.19 15.39 -17.87
N GLU A 113 -5.10 15.48 -16.56
CA GLU A 113 -4.25 16.43 -15.83
C GLU A 113 -2.76 16.04 -15.85
N CYS A 114 -2.45 14.81 -16.25
CA CYS A 114 -1.05 14.38 -16.39
C CYS A 114 -0.32 15.28 -17.40
N SER A 115 0.95 15.56 -17.11
CA SER A 115 1.80 16.33 -18.01
C SER A 115 1.90 15.67 -19.40
N GLU A 116 2.20 16.48 -20.42
CA GLU A 116 2.38 15.98 -21.81
C GLU A 116 3.44 14.86 -21.89
N ASP A 117 4.51 14.97 -21.09
CA ASP A 117 5.55 13.94 -21.00
C ASP A 117 4.99 12.61 -20.48
N VAL A 118 4.16 12.65 -19.43
CA VAL A 118 3.51 11.45 -18.88
C VAL A 118 2.47 10.89 -19.83
N GLN A 119 1.68 11.73 -20.50
CA GLN A 119 0.71 11.29 -21.52
C GLN A 119 1.41 10.62 -22.72
N THR A 120 2.53 11.20 -23.17
CA THR A 120 3.37 10.59 -24.21
C THR A 120 3.96 9.26 -23.75
N TRP A 121 4.33 9.17 -22.48
CA TRP A 121 4.84 7.95 -21.86
C TRP A 121 3.79 6.84 -21.86
N PHE A 122 2.53 7.12 -21.51
CA PHE A 122 1.44 6.16 -21.57
C PHE A 122 1.28 5.55 -22.97
N GLY A 123 1.42 6.35 -24.02
CA GLY A 123 1.30 5.88 -25.40
C GLY A 123 2.46 5.01 -25.91
N ASN A 124 3.64 5.07 -25.30
CA ASN A 124 4.86 4.47 -25.80
C ASN A 124 5.43 3.32 -24.96
N ASN A 125 4.94 3.12 -23.75
CA ASN A 125 5.50 2.15 -22.81
C ASN A 125 4.47 1.12 -22.38
N PHE A 126 4.62 -0.11 -22.89
CA PHE A 126 3.85 -1.26 -22.44
C PHE A 126 4.37 -1.77 -21.09
N SER A 127 3.51 -2.40 -20.30
CA SER A 127 3.84 -3.03 -19.02
C SER A 127 4.46 -2.07 -17.99
N THR A 128 3.79 -0.96 -17.74
CA THR A 128 4.22 0.05 -16.79
C THR A 128 3.72 -0.27 -15.38
N VAL A 129 4.57 -0.07 -14.40
CA VAL A 129 4.21 -0.13 -12.98
C VAL A 129 4.28 1.27 -12.39
N GLY A 130 3.19 1.73 -11.76
CA GLY A 130 3.19 2.97 -10.99
C GLY A 130 3.38 2.68 -9.50
N ILE A 131 4.35 3.35 -8.85
CA ILE A 131 4.41 3.45 -7.39
C ILE A 131 3.78 4.77 -7.01
N VAL A 132 2.64 4.72 -6.32
CA VAL A 132 1.80 5.90 -6.08
C VAL A 132 1.43 6.09 -4.62
N HIS A 133 1.28 7.35 -4.24
CA HIS A 133 0.76 7.79 -2.96
C HIS A 133 -0.49 8.65 -3.22
N ALA A 134 -1.54 8.51 -2.42
CA ALA A 134 -2.77 9.24 -2.65
C ALA A 134 -3.31 9.86 -1.36
N ASP A 135 -3.98 11.01 -1.51
CA ASP A 135 -4.64 11.69 -0.40
C ASP A 135 -5.98 11.01 -0.10
N PRO A 136 -6.20 10.46 1.12
CA PRO A 136 -7.44 9.78 1.47
C PRO A 136 -8.70 10.66 1.40
N HIS A 137 -8.54 11.99 1.40
CA HIS A 137 -9.66 12.93 1.31
C HIS A 137 -10.09 13.23 -0.13
N ASN A 138 -9.35 12.76 -1.14
CA ASN A 138 -9.76 12.95 -2.52
C ASN A 138 -10.98 12.09 -2.83
N PRO A 139 -12.14 12.68 -3.20
CA PRO A 139 -13.38 11.95 -3.43
C PRO A 139 -13.37 11.12 -4.73
N HIS A 140 -12.39 11.35 -5.62
CA HIS A 140 -12.30 10.72 -6.93
C HIS A 140 -11.40 9.48 -6.95
N LEU A 141 -10.78 9.08 -5.83
CA LEU A 141 -9.79 7.99 -5.79
C LEU A 141 -10.33 6.67 -6.34
N GLN A 142 -11.59 6.33 -6.06
CA GLN A 142 -12.20 5.09 -6.54
C GLN A 142 -12.28 5.02 -8.07
N GLN A 143 -12.33 6.17 -8.75
CA GLN A 143 -12.32 6.26 -10.21
C GLN A 143 -10.91 6.50 -10.74
N LEU A 144 -10.12 7.37 -10.10
CA LEU A 144 -8.76 7.71 -10.55
C LEU A 144 -7.81 6.51 -10.56
N ILE A 145 -7.91 5.61 -9.56
CA ILE A 145 -7.05 4.43 -9.50
C ILE A 145 -7.26 3.50 -10.70
N PRO A 146 -8.49 3.09 -11.05
CA PRO A 146 -8.75 2.34 -12.28
C PRO A 146 -8.33 3.08 -13.56
N ASP A 147 -8.67 4.37 -13.66
CA ASP A 147 -8.40 5.17 -14.87
C ASP A 147 -6.89 5.33 -15.11
N LEU A 148 -6.10 5.59 -14.06
CA LEU A 148 -4.64 5.61 -14.15
C LEU A 148 -4.06 4.24 -14.53
N SER A 149 -4.60 3.17 -13.95
CA SER A 149 -4.17 1.80 -14.30
C SER A 149 -4.48 1.47 -15.76
N GLU A 150 -5.64 1.89 -16.27
CA GLU A 150 -6.01 1.72 -17.69
C GLU A 150 -5.08 2.53 -18.60
N ALA A 151 -4.77 3.78 -18.24
CA ALA A 151 -3.84 4.63 -18.99
C ALA A 151 -2.43 4.02 -19.12
N LEU A 152 -2.02 3.16 -18.17
CA LEU A 152 -0.76 2.42 -18.24
C LEU A 152 -0.75 1.29 -19.31
N GLY A 153 -1.84 1.10 -20.07
CA GLY A 153 -1.86 0.18 -21.20
C GLY A 153 -1.65 -1.30 -20.86
N GLY A 154 -2.15 -1.74 -19.71
CA GLY A 154 -1.96 -3.11 -19.17
C GLY A 154 -0.96 -3.18 -18.01
N GLY A 155 -0.44 -2.03 -17.59
CA GLY A 155 0.31 -1.87 -16.36
C GLY A 155 -0.59 -1.87 -15.12
N PHE A 156 0.01 -1.62 -13.95
CA PHE A 156 -0.72 -1.60 -12.68
C PHE A 156 -0.08 -0.65 -11.66
N LEU A 157 -0.87 -0.26 -10.68
CA LEU A 157 -0.46 0.61 -9.59
C LEU A 157 -0.14 -0.20 -8.32
N LEU A 158 0.86 0.26 -7.58
CA LEU A 158 1.22 -0.22 -6.25
C LEU A 158 1.43 1.00 -5.35
N GLY A 159 1.02 0.92 -4.11
CA GLY A 159 1.20 2.04 -3.20
C GLY A 159 0.18 2.07 -2.08
N GLY A 160 -0.17 3.26 -1.64
CA GLY A 160 -1.15 3.41 -0.58
C GLY A 160 -1.58 4.85 -0.32
N LEU A 161 -2.66 4.97 0.42
CA LEU A 161 -3.17 6.25 0.88
C LEU A 161 -2.30 6.77 2.02
N THR A 162 -1.92 8.04 1.91
CA THR A 162 -1.22 8.77 2.96
C THR A 162 -1.93 8.61 4.30
N SER A 163 -1.17 8.49 5.37
CA SER A 163 -1.71 8.48 6.71
C SER A 163 -0.96 9.48 7.60
N THR A 164 -1.66 10.05 8.56
CA THR A 164 -1.11 10.99 9.53
C THR A 164 -1.97 11.01 10.78
N SER A 165 -1.42 11.39 11.91
CA SER A 165 -2.18 11.65 13.13
C SER A 165 -2.89 13.00 13.13
N GLY A 166 -2.60 13.87 12.14
CA GLY A 166 -3.23 15.17 11.92
C GLY A 166 -4.11 15.20 10.68
N GLU A 167 -4.46 16.40 10.24
CA GLU A 167 -5.28 16.63 9.04
C GLU A 167 -4.44 16.81 7.76
N GLU A 168 -3.11 16.97 7.90
CA GLU A 168 -2.23 17.26 6.77
C GLU A 168 -1.74 15.97 6.07
N HIS A 169 -2.35 15.64 4.95
CA HIS A 169 -1.92 14.55 4.08
C HIS A 169 -0.97 15.08 2.99
N ARG A 170 0.32 14.87 3.18
CA ARG A 170 1.37 15.41 2.32
C ARG A 170 2.08 14.29 1.55
N GLN A 171 2.35 14.56 0.29
CA GLN A 171 3.03 13.67 -0.64
C GLN A 171 4.22 14.38 -1.26
N ILE A 172 5.13 13.61 -1.82
CA ILE A 172 6.28 14.09 -2.59
C ILE A 172 6.24 13.46 -3.98
N SER A 173 6.33 14.34 -4.96
CA SER A 173 6.52 14.04 -6.36
C SER A 173 7.45 15.11 -6.94
N ASP A 174 8.75 14.96 -6.68
CA ASP A 174 9.82 15.96 -6.84
C ASP A 174 9.66 17.23 -5.99
N SER A 175 8.47 17.58 -5.62
CA SER A 175 8.11 18.66 -4.71
C SER A 175 6.96 18.25 -3.80
N LEU A 176 6.72 19.06 -2.78
CA LEU A 176 5.59 18.86 -1.88
C LEU A 176 4.27 19.03 -2.63
N THR A 177 3.34 18.08 -2.42
CA THR A 177 2.02 18.08 -3.02
C THR A 177 0.96 17.46 -2.11
N THR A 178 -0.33 17.68 -2.41
CA THR A 178 -1.49 17.21 -1.66
C THR A 178 -2.70 17.02 -2.58
N GLY A 179 -3.74 16.38 -2.08
CA GLY A 179 -5.09 16.40 -2.66
C GLY A 179 -5.37 15.43 -3.78
N GLY A 180 -4.37 14.66 -4.25
CA GLY A 180 -4.55 13.76 -5.39
C GLY A 180 -3.74 12.47 -5.28
N ILE A 181 -3.47 11.88 -6.44
CA ILE A 181 -2.54 10.75 -6.61
C ILE A 181 -1.26 11.28 -7.24
N SER A 182 -0.09 10.93 -6.69
CA SER A 182 1.22 11.28 -7.20
C SER A 182 2.21 10.14 -7.02
N GLY A 183 3.37 10.18 -7.68
CA GLY A 183 4.37 9.12 -7.53
C GLY A 183 5.35 9.00 -8.67
N VAL A 184 5.69 7.77 -9.05
CA VAL A 184 6.61 7.46 -10.15
C VAL A 184 6.11 6.29 -10.98
N LEU A 185 6.25 6.39 -12.28
CA LEU A 185 5.91 5.37 -13.26
C LEU A 185 7.18 4.71 -13.78
N PHE A 186 7.17 3.40 -13.89
CA PHE A 186 8.28 2.59 -14.42
C PHE A 186 7.90 1.88 -15.71
N SER A 187 8.81 1.87 -16.69
CA SER A 187 8.68 1.07 -17.90
C SER A 187 9.18 -0.36 -17.70
N GLU A 188 9.02 -1.19 -18.73
CA GLU A 188 9.55 -2.57 -18.78
C GLU A 188 11.07 -2.69 -18.56
N LYS A 189 11.82 -1.57 -18.69
CA LYS A 189 13.26 -1.53 -18.40
C LYS A 189 13.59 -1.70 -16.93
N VAL A 190 12.62 -1.51 -16.04
CA VAL A 190 12.75 -1.70 -14.60
C VAL A 190 12.00 -2.96 -14.20
N SER A 191 12.74 -3.99 -13.80
CA SER A 191 12.14 -5.24 -13.35
C SER A 191 11.58 -5.09 -11.94
N ILE A 192 10.27 -5.27 -11.79
CA ILE A 192 9.55 -5.21 -10.52
C ILE A 192 8.73 -6.49 -10.34
N ALA A 193 8.85 -7.12 -9.19
CA ALA A 193 7.97 -8.21 -8.76
C ALA A 193 7.16 -7.74 -7.56
N SER A 194 5.85 -7.93 -7.59
CA SER A 194 4.95 -7.47 -6.53
C SER A 194 4.06 -8.57 -6.01
N GLY A 195 3.53 -8.39 -4.81
CA GLY A 195 2.55 -9.29 -4.21
C GLY A 195 1.71 -8.58 -3.17
N LEU A 196 0.50 -9.11 -2.97
CA LEU A 196 -0.45 -8.64 -1.98
C LEU A 196 -0.70 -9.74 -0.96
N SER A 197 -0.64 -9.37 0.33
CA SER A 197 -0.96 -10.21 1.46
C SER A 197 -2.25 -9.75 2.12
N GLN A 198 -3.17 -10.67 2.36
CA GLN A 198 -4.44 -10.43 3.04
C GLN A 198 -4.31 -10.63 4.56
N GLY A 199 -5.12 -9.89 5.32
CA GLY A 199 -5.11 -9.96 6.80
C GLY A 199 -6.39 -10.57 7.40
N CYS A 200 -7.32 -11.00 6.56
CA CYS A 200 -8.62 -11.53 6.98
C CYS A 200 -8.85 -12.92 6.41
N SER A 201 -9.58 -13.76 7.14
CA SER A 201 -10.00 -15.10 6.71
C SER A 201 -11.53 -15.20 6.55
N PRO A 202 -12.04 -15.90 5.52
CA PRO A 202 -13.46 -16.17 5.38
C PRO A 202 -14.04 -16.92 6.58
N LEU A 203 -15.28 -16.59 6.93
CA LEU A 203 -16.05 -17.26 8.02
C LEU A 203 -17.13 -18.19 7.51
N GLY A 204 -17.57 -18.01 6.28
CA GLY A 204 -18.64 -18.77 5.66
C GLY A 204 -18.44 -18.98 4.17
N PRO A 205 -19.45 -19.46 3.46
CA PRO A 205 -19.43 -19.58 2.01
C PRO A 205 -19.56 -18.21 1.33
N ASN A 206 -19.26 -18.18 0.02
CA ASN A 206 -19.64 -17.05 -0.82
C ASN A 206 -21.17 -16.92 -0.85
N ARG A 207 -21.64 -15.68 -0.74
CA ARG A 207 -23.05 -15.28 -0.72
C ARG A 207 -23.32 -14.30 -1.84
N ILE A 208 -24.57 -14.16 -2.27
CA ILE A 208 -24.96 -13.21 -3.34
C ILE A 208 -25.83 -12.13 -2.72
N ILE A 209 -25.48 -10.86 -2.97
CA ILE A 209 -26.36 -9.73 -2.64
C ILE A 209 -27.55 -9.77 -3.59
N THR A 210 -28.76 -9.92 -3.06
CA THR A 210 -29.98 -9.97 -3.86
C THR A 210 -30.75 -8.66 -3.83
N GLU A 211 -30.58 -7.84 -2.78
CA GLU A 211 -31.18 -6.51 -2.66
C GLU A 211 -30.27 -5.57 -1.88
N CYS A 212 -30.06 -4.36 -2.40
CA CYS A 212 -29.25 -3.33 -1.74
C CYS A 212 -29.67 -1.92 -2.16
N ASP A 213 -29.30 -0.90 -1.36
CA ASP A 213 -29.38 0.53 -1.67
C ASP A 213 -28.05 1.19 -1.33
N ARG A 214 -27.26 1.58 -2.35
CA ARG A 214 -25.93 2.16 -2.23
C ARG A 214 -25.00 1.24 -1.42
N ASN A 215 -24.71 1.62 -0.16
CA ASN A 215 -23.85 0.89 0.75
C ASN A 215 -24.63 0.05 1.79
N LEU A 216 -25.95 -0.01 1.64
CA LEU A 216 -26.83 -0.80 2.52
C LEU A 216 -27.17 -2.13 1.84
N ILE A 217 -26.86 -3.24 2.49
CA ILE A 217 -27.23 -4.58 2.06
C ILE A 217 -28.52 -4.98 2.79
N LEU A 218 -29.60 -5.12 2.03
CA LEU A 218 -30.91 -5.45 2.56
C LEU A 218 -31.11 -6.97 2.60
N ARG A 219 -30.79 -7.65 1.49
CA ARG A 219 -30.97 -9.11 1.38
C ARG A 219 -29.74 -9.78 0.76
N ILE A 220 -29.44 -10.95 1.29
CA ILE A 220 -28.39 -11.85 0.81
C ILE A 220 -29.05 -13.22 0.61
N ASP A 221 -28.85 -13.85 -0.56
CA ASP A 221 -29.47 -15.13 -0.92
C ASP A 221 -31.00 -15.13 -0.67
N ASP A 222 -31.68 -14.02 -1.02
CA ASP A 222 -33.11 -13.78 -0.81
C ASP A 222 -33.59 -13.78 0.67
N ARG A 223 -32.67 -13.70 1.62
CA ARG A 223 -32.93 -13.63 3.06
C ARG A 223 -32.47 -12.30 3.64
N PRO A 224 -33.01 -11.84 4.80
CA PRO A 224 -32.50 -10.65 5.48
C PRO A 224 -30.99 -10.71 5.71
N ALA A 225 -30.28 -9.62 5.39
CA ALA A 225 -28.81 -9.60 5.41
C ALA A 225 -28.24 -9.91 6.81
N LEU A 226 -28.87 -9.40 7.87
CA LEU A 226 -28.46 -9.66 9.25
C LEU A 226 -28.63 -11.13 9.65
N ALA A 227 -29.65 -11.81 9.14
CA ALA A 227 -29.86 -13.24 9.42
C ALA A 227 -28.72 -14.08 8.85
N ILE A 228 -28.28 -13.78 7.61
CA ILE A 228 -27.13 -14.44 6.97
C ILE A 228 -25.84 -14.12 7.70
N LEU A 229 -25.61 -12.84 8.08
CA LEU A 229 -24.45 -12.48 8.89
C LEU A 229 -24.34 -13.33 10.15
N LYS A 230 -25.43 -13.41 10.94
CA LYS A 230 -25.45 -14.19 12.20
C LYS A 230 -25.16 -15.68 11.98
N GLU A 231 -25.68 -16.25 10.88
CA GLU A 231 -25.43 -17.63 10.49
C GLU A 231 -23.95 -17.88 10.21
N ASP A 232 -23.32 -17.02 9.41
CA ASP A 232 -21.95 -17.21 8.95
C ASP A 232 -20.90 -16.90 10.03
N ILE A 233 -21.12 -15.86 10.87
CA ILE A 233 -20.16 -15.52 11.93
C ILE A 233 -20.23 -16.46 13.14
N GLY A 234 -21.35 -17.12 13.39
CA GLY A 234 -21.53 -18.07 14.49
C GLY A 234 -21.30 -17.45 15.88
N GLU A 235 -21.33 -18.31 16.90
CA GLU A 235 -21.04 -17.89 18.28
C GLU A 235 -19.52 -17.66 18.50
N PRO A 236 -19.15 -16.70 19.37
CA PRO A 236 -20.00 -15.88 20.25
C PRO A 236 -20.46 -14.56 19.62
N PHE A 237 -20.16 -14.30 18.35
CA PHE A 237 -20.44 -13.02 17.69
C PHE A 237 -21.93 -12.83 17.35
N SER A 238 -22.60 -13.90 16.95
CA SER A 238 -24.02 -13.85 16.57
C SER A 238 -24.94 -13.42 17.71
N SER A 239 -24.60 -13.77 18.96
CA SER A 239 -25.36 -13.38 20.16
C SER A 239 -24.98 -11.99 20.70
N ASN A 240 -23.87 -11.41 20.29
CA ASN A 240 -23.42 -10.10 20.76
C ASN A 240 -22.82 -9.24 19.64
N LEU A 241 -23.71 -8.64 18.85
CA LEU A 241 -23.33 -7.84 17.69
C LEU A 241 -22.48 -6.58 18.02
N ASN A 242 -22.52 -6.09 19.27
CA ASN A 242 -21.67 -4.98 19.69
C ASN A 242 -20.18 -5.32 19.69
N ARG A 243 -19.82 -6.60 19.65
CA ARG A 243 -18.43 -7.07 19.65
C ARG A 243 -17.85 -7.33 18.26
N ILE A 244 -18.63 -7.19 17.20
CA ILE A 244 -18.17 -7.50 15.85
C ILE A 244 -17.39 -6.33 15.20
N GLY A 245 -17.60 -5.11 15.67
CA GLY A 245 -16.88 -3.92 15.17
C GLY A 245 -15.37 -4.10 15.24
N GLY A 246 -14.69 -3.91 14.11
CA GLY A 246 -13.25 -4.10 13.98
C GLY A 246 -12.76 -5.56 14.00
N HIS A 247 -13.65 -6.54 14.09
CA HIS A 247 -13.33 -7.97 14.03
C HIS A 247 -13.95 -8.67 12.82
N ILE A 248 -15.16 -8.28 12.44
CA ILE A 248 -15.91 -8.85 11.31
C ILE A 248 -15.98 -7.84 10.19
N PHE A 249 -15.80 -8.31 8.98
CA PHE A 249 -15.72 -7.53 7.75
C PHE A 249 -16.51 -8.21 6.63
N VAL A 250 -16.73 -7.48 5.54
CA VAL A 250 -17.30 -8.00 4.31
C VAL A 250 -16.22 -8.03 3.24
N GLY A 251 -15.94 -9.19 2.68
CA GLY A 251 -15.08 -9.36 1.52
C GLY A 251 -15.94 -9.31 0.26
N LEU A 252 -15.69 -8.36 -0.64
CA LEU A 252 -16.29 -8.28 -1.96
C LEU A 252 -15.41 -9.05 -2.94
N SER A 253 -15.95 -10.06 -3.61
CA SER A 253 -15.18 -10.88 -4.55
C SER A 253 -14.69 -10.08 -5.74
N VAL A 254 -13.43 -10.28 -6.11
CA VAL A 254 -12.81 -9.61 -7.27
C VAL A 254 -13.13 -10.39 -8.53
N THR A 255 -13.96 -9.82 -9.41
CA THR A 255 -14.27 -10.42 -10.71
C THR A 255 -13.01 -10.58 -11.55
N GLY A 256 -12.75 -11.80 -12.03
CA GLY A 256 -11.58 -12.12 -12.86
C GLY A 256 -10.31 -12.45 -12.08
N SER A 257 -10.37 -12.58 -10.75
CA SER A 257 -9.25 -13.10 -9.96
C SER A 257 -9.17 -14.62 -10.04
N ASP A 258 -8.03 -15.15 -10.49
CA ASP A 258 -7.74 -16.59 -10.52
C ASP A 258 -7.40 -17.14 -9.12
N THR A 259 -7.17 -16.25 -8.15
CA THR A 259 -6.72 -16.58 -6.79
C THR A 259 -7.83 -16.54 -5.75
N GLY A 260 -9.07 -16.18 -6.16
CA GLY A 260 -10.20 -16.02 -5.25
C GLY A 260 -10.06 -14.82 -4.31
N ASP A 261 -9.35 -13.78 -4.76
CA ASP A 261 -9.15 -12.56 -4.00
C ASP A 261 -10.46 -11.82 -3.74
N TYR A 262 -10.51 -11.16 -2.62
CA TYR A 262 -11.61 -10.28 -2.24
C TYR A 262 -11.10 -8.97 -1.64
N VAL A 263 -11.88 -7.93 -1.83
CA VAL A 263 -11.60 -6.61 -1.25
C VAL A 263 -12.35 -6.49 0.07
N VAL A 264 -11.61 -6.36 1.16
CA VAL A 264 -12.21 -6.27 2.51
C VAL A 264 -12.76 -4.86 2.76
N ARG A 265 -13.99 -4.79 3.25
CA ARG A 265 -14.68 -3.56 3.64
C ARG A 265 -15.17 -3.64 5.07
N ASN A 266 -15.14 -2.51 5.76
CA ASN A 266 -15.68 -2.41 7.10
C ASN A 266 -17.19 -2.63 7.09
N LEU A 267 -17.68 -3.37 8.08
CA LEU A 267 -19.07 -3.35 8.47
C LEU A 267 -19.27 -2.11 9.36
N ILE A 268 -19.86 -1.03 8.79
CA ILE A 268 -19.96 0.28 9.44
C ILE A 268 -21.24 0.49 10.24
N GLY A 269 -22.25 -0.36 10.03
CA GLY A 269 -23.49 -0.30 10.78
C GLY A 269 -24.33 -1.54 10.63
N ILE A 270 -25.20 -1.78 11.61
CA ILE A 270 -26.22 -2.81 11.62
C ILE A 270 -27.51 -2.22 12.12
N ASP A 271 -28.55 -2.31 11.30
CA ASP A 271 -29.94 -2.04 11.74
C ASP A 271 -30.57 -3.37 12.12
N VAL A 272 -30.81 -3.55 13.43
CA VAL A 272 -31.36 -4.78 13.97
C VAL A 272 -32.86 -4.89 13.73
N GLU A 273 -33.57 -3.77 13.64
CA GLU A 273 -35.03 -3.75 13.44
C GLU A 273 -35.37 -4.06 11.98
N GLN A 274 -34.63 -3.48 11.06
CA GLN A 274 -34.81 -3.69 9.61
C GLN A 274 -33.98 -4.87 9.07
N GLU A 275 -33.11 -5.44 9.89
CA GLU A 275 -32.18 -6.55 9.53
C GLU A 275 -31.22 -6.20 8.38
N ILE A 276 -30.75 -4.93 8.31
CA ILE A 276 -29.90 -4.37 7.26
C ILE A 276 -28.46 -4.23 7.75
N LEU A 277 -27.52 -4.37 6.82
CA LEU A 277 -26.08 -4.14 7.04
C LEU A 277 -25.62 -2.93 6.24
N ALA A 278 -24.81 -2.06 6.86
CA ALA A 278 -24.13 -0.97 6.17
C ALA A 278 -22.63 -1.28 6.07
N ILE A 279 -22.06 -1.15 4.89
CA ILE A 279 -20.64 -1.39 4.64
C ILE A 279 -19.92 -0.14 4.11
N GLY A 280 -18.59 -0.15 4.15
CA GLY A 280 -17.75 0.98 3.73
C GLY A 280 -17.51 1.04 2.21
N ASP A 281 -18.46 0.57 1.38
CA ASP A 281 -18.42 0.67 -0.07
C ASP A 281 -19.83 0.61 -0.67
N HIS A 282 -19.98 1.05 -1.94
CA HIS A 282 -21.22 0.83 -2.69
C HIS A 282 -21.26 -0.59 -3.22
N VAL A 283 -22.45 -1.15 -3.26
CA VAL A 283 -22.70 -2.51 -3.74
C VAL A 283 -23.88 -2.56 -4.71
N ALA A 284 -23.91 -3.60 -5.51
CA ALA A 284 -24.98 -3.85 -6.48
C ALA A 284 -25.58 -5.27 -6.33
N PRO A 285 -26.86 -5.47 -6.70
CA PRO A 285 -27.43 -6.81 -6.76
C PRO A 285 -26.65 -7.70 -7.72
N GLY A 286 -26.41 -8.95 -7.31
CA GLY A 286 -25.62 -9.94 -8.04
C GLY A 286 -24.13 -9.99 -7.61
N GLU A 287 -23.64 -9.04 -6.83
CA GLU A 287 -22.29 -9.11 -6.30
C GLU A 287 -22.14 -10.26 -5.30
N VAL A 288 -20.95 -10.89 -5.37
CA VAL A 288 -20.58 -11.99 -4.49
C VAL A 288 -19.80 -11.46 -3.32
N ILE A 289 -20.24 -11.79 -2.11
CA ILE A 289 -19.60 -11.43 -0.86
C ILE A 289 -19.23 -12.64 -0.01
N VAL A 290 -18.34 -12.44 0.94
CA VAL A 290 -18.04 -13.37 2.02
C VAL A 290 -17.82 -12.59 3.32
N PHE A 291 -18.40 -13.05 4.41
CA PHE A 291 -18.04 -12.51 5.71
C PHE A 291 -16.67 -13.02 6.13
N CYS A 292 -15.85 -12.15 6.69
CA CYS A 292 -14.49 -12.51 7.09
C CYS A 292 -14.12 -11.89 8.44
N LYS A 293 -13.16 -12.50 9.12
CA LYS A 293 -12.60 -12.01 10.38
C LYS A 293 -11.13 -11.65 10.23
N ARG A 294 -10.67 -10.69 11.02
CA ARG A 294 -9.25 -10.48 11.22
C ARG A 294 -8.66 -11.67 11.98
N ASP A 295 -7.59 -12.23 11.46
CA ASP A 295 -6.92 -13.39 12.00
C ASP A 295 -5.41 -13.25 11.86
N ALA A 296 -4.72 -13.14 13.00
CA ALA A 296 -3.27 -12.92 13.03
C ALA A 296 -2.47 -14.10 12.47
N GLU A 297 -2.94 -15.34 12.67
CA GLU A 297 -2.28 -16.53 12.14
C GLU A 297 -2.45 -16.59 10.61
N THR A 298 -3.66 -16.35 10.13
CA THR A 298 -3.94 -16.26 8.69
C THR A 298 -3.11 -15.16 8.04
N ALA A 299 -3.07 -13.96 8.64
CA ALA A 299 -2.27 -12.84 8.13
C ALA A 299 -0.77 -13.20 8.06
N ARG A 300 -0.24 -13.88 9.09
CA ARG A 300 1.14 -14.35 9.14
C ARG A 300 1.44 -15.36 8.02
N ASN A 301 0.61 -16.38 7.89
CA ASN A 301 0.78 -17.44 6.90
C ASN A 301 0.69 -16.89 5.48
N ASP A 302 -0.24 -15.99 5.25
CA ASP A 302 -0.42 -15.35 3.94
C ASP A 302 0.72 -14.38 3.59
N LEU A 303 1.24 -13.64 4.59
CA LEU A 303 2.43 -12.79 4.40
C LEU A 303 3.65 -13.63 3.98
N ILE A 304 3.87 -14.77 4.63
CA ILE A 304 4.96 -15.71 4.28
C ILE A 304 4.74 -16.28 2.86
N ARG A 305 3.51 -16.72 2.54
CA ARG A 305 3.14 -17.22 1.21
C ARG A 305 3.44 -16.15 0.14
N MET A 306 2.90 -14.96 0.31
CA MET A 306 3.08 -13.84 -0.62
C MET A 306 4.56 -13.52 -0.83
N THR A 307 5.34 -13.43 0.24
CA THR A 307 6.76 -13.13 0.15
C THR A 307 7.53 -14.20 -0.63
N LYS A 308 7.24 -15.48 -0.39
CA LYS A 308 7.81 -16.60 -1.14
C LYS A 308 7.42 -16.57 -2.62
N ASP A 309 6.17 -16.21 -2.92
CA ASP A 309 5.69 -16.11 -4.29
C ASP A 309 6.36 -14.95 -5.05
N VAL A 310 6.51 -13.79 -4.43
CA VAL A 310 7.27 -12.67 -4.99
C VAL A 310 8.72 -13.07 -5.22
N ARG A 311 9.36 -13.73 -4.26
CA ARG A 311 10.73 -14.20 -4.37
C ARG A 311 10.89 -15.20 -5.51
N ARG A 312 9.94 -16.11 -5.71
CA ARG A 312 9.93 -17.08 -6.82
C ARG A 312 9.83 -16.38 -8.18
N ARG A 313 9.05 -15.29 -8.30
CA ARG A 313 8.96 -14.48 -9.54
C ARG A 313 10.27 -13.76 -9.86
N VAL A 314 11.00 -13.31 -8.86
CA VAL A 314 12.36 -12.76 -9.03
C VAL A 314 13.32 -13.83 -9.56
N GLY A 315 13.08 -15.10 -9.25
CA GLY A 315 13.88 -16.24 -9.72
C GLY A 315 15.29 -16.25 -9.15
N ASN A 316 16.27 -16.46 -10.03
CA ASN A 316 17.69 -16.53 -9.64
C ASN A 316 18.36 -15.15 -9.51
N LYS A 317 17.64 -14.07 -9.80
CA LYS A 317 18.16 -12.71 -9.61
C LYS A 317 18.15 -12.34 -8.14
N THR A 318 19.00 -11.39 -7.75
CA THR A 318 19.00 -10.83 -6.41
C THR A 318 18.16 -9.56 -6.37
N PRO A 319 17.20 -9.43 -5.47
CA PRO A 319 16.50 -8.16 -5.26
C PRO A 319 17.51 -7.07 -4.87
N LYS A 320 17.41 -5.91 -5.51
CA LYS A 320 18.25 -4.75 -5.21
C LYS A 320 17.74 -3.97 -4.02
N GLY A 321 16.41 -3.89 -3.88
CA GLY A 321 15.67 -3.22 -2.83
C GLY A 321 14.17 -3.34 -3.07
N GLY A 322 13.36 -2.78 -2.21
CA GLY A 322 11.92 -2.85 -2.35
C GLY A 322 11.15 -1.85 -1.49
N LEU A 323 9.86 -1.81 -1.73
CA LEU A 323 8.91 -1.00 -0.99
C LEU A 323 7.84 -1.89 -0.37
N TYR A 324 7.39 -1.54 0.81
CA TYR A 324 6.33 -2.23 1.51
C TYR A 324 5.29 -1.24 2.05
N PHE A 325 4.04 -1.42 1.64
CA PHE A 325 2.91 -0.64 2.07
C PHE A 325 1.97 -1.54 2.86
N SER A 326 1.78 -1.25 4.13
CA SER A 326 0.97 -2.07 5.04
C SER A 326 -0.19 -1.27 5.59
N CYS A 327 -1.34 -1.91 5.76
CA CYS A 327 -2.50 -1.27 6.37
C CYS A 327 -2.22 -0.84 7.82
N LEU A 328 -2.77 0.31 8.23
CA LEU A 328 -2.77 0.77 9.62
C LEU A 328 -3.31 -0.29 10.61
N GLY A 329 -4.22 -1.13 10.15
CA GLY A 329 -4.78 -2.23 10.96
C GLY A 329 -3.86 -3.44 11.09
N ARG A 330 -2.71 -3.46 10.40
CA ARG A 330 -1.69 -4.53 10.47
C ARG A 330 -0.58 -4.17 11.46
N GLY A 331 0.69 -4.41 11.12
CA GLY A 331 1.82 -4.11 11.99
C GLY A 331 1.61 -4.63 13.40
N ARG A 332 1.86 -3.77 14.40
CA ARG A 332 1.71 -4.12 15.82
C ARG A 332 0.32 -4.62 16.22
N HIS A 333 -0.72 -4.21 15.51
CA HIS A 333 -2.11 -4.57 15.82
C HIS A 333 -2.49 -6.00 15.42
N THR A 334 -1.81 -6.56 14.42
CA THR A 334 -2.05 -7.92 13.91
C THR A 334 -0.88 -8.86 14.19
N PHE A 335 0.36 -8.38 14.06
CA PHE A 335 1.57 -9.19 14.18
C PHE A 335 2.26 -9.06 15.55
N GLY A 336 1.70 -8.24 16.44
CA GLY A 336 2.24 -8.02 17.78
C GLY A 336 3.36 -7.00 17.83
N PRO A 337 3.92 -6.75 19.04
CA PRO A 337 4.97 -5.76 19.27
C PRO A 337 6.29 -6.15 18.60
N ASN A 338 7.26 -5.23 18.67
CA ASN A 338 8.64 -5.47 18.22
C ASN A 338 8.78 -5.75 16.72
N SER A 339 8.06 -4.99 15.89
CA SER A 339 8.16 -5.06 14.42
C SER A 339 7.87 -6.47 13.86
N GLY A 340 6.79 -7.08 14.35
CA GLY A 340 6.48 -8.48 14.04
C GLY A 340 6.27 -8.74 12.55
N GLU A 341 5.62 -7.83 11.85
CA GLU A 341 5.37 -7.92 10.41
C GLU A 341 6.66 -7.80 9.60
N MET A 342 7.47 -6.79 9.89
CA MET A 342 8.72 -6.54 9.17
C MET A 342 9.77 -7.61 9.42
N ARG A 343 9.79 -8.20 10.61
CA ARG A 343 10.68 -9.36 10.90
C ARG A 343 10.35 -10.58 10.07
N ILE A 344 9.06 -10.84 9.81
CA ILE A 344 8.66 -11.94 8.93
C ILE A 344 9.18 -11.68 7.51
N LEU A 345 8.97 -10.46 6.98
CA LEU A 345 9.49 -10.09 5.66
C LEU A 345 11.01 -10.25 5.57
N SER A 346 11.74 -9.71 6.56
CA SER A 346 13.20 -9.80 6.62
C SER A 346 13.69 -11.26 6.69
N GLN A 347 13.02 -12.12 7.45
CA GLN A 347 13.36 -13.55 7.52
C GLN A 347 13.18 -14.28 6.18
N GLU A 348 12.13 -13.94 5.43
CA GLU A 348 11.84 -14.59 4.15
C GLU A 348 12.64 -13.99 2.96
N LEU A 349 12.97 -12.70 3.01
CA LEU A 349 13.70 -12.00 1.95
C LEU A 349 15.23 -12.02 2.13
N GLY A 350 15.71 -12.15 3.36
CA GLY A 350 17.11 -11.92 3.72
C GLY A 350 17.46 -10.42 3.76
N GLU A 351 18.71 -10.09 3.50
CA GLU A 351 19.26 -8.72 3.56
C GLU A 351 18.85 -7.87 2.33
N VAL A 352 17.54 -7.67 2.11
CA VAL A 352 17.04 -6.80 1.05
C VAL A 352 16.69 -5.43 1.65
N PRO A 353 17.25 -4.32 1.14
CA PRO A 353 16.83 -2.98 1.52
C PRO A 353 15.32 -2.80 1.29
N LEU A 354 14.56 -2.49 2.33
CA LEU A 354 13.12 -2.36 2.27
C LEU A 354 12.67 -1.14 3.08
N VAL A 355 11.89 -0.25 2.47
CA VAL A 355 11.28 0.88 3.15
C VAL A 355 9.80 1.02 2.77
N GLY A 356 9.05 1.80 3.52
CA GLY A 356 7.64 2.06 3.23
C GLY A 356 6.92 2.68 4.41
N PHE A 357 5.60 2.58 4.41
CA PHE A 357 4.77 3.20 5.44
C PHE A 357 3.48 2.41 5.71
N PHE A 358 2.84 2.73 6.83
CA PHE A 358 1.52 2.22 7.17
C PHE A 358 0.45 3.10 6.54
N ALA A 359 -0.23 2.56 5.55
CA ALA A 359 -1.19 3.25 4.70
C ALA A 359 -2.62 3.22 5.27
N ASN A 360 -3.41 4.26 4.94
CA ASN A 360 -4.85 4.31 5.23
C ASN A 360 -5.69 3.63 4.13
N GLY A 361 -5.15 2.59 3.53
CA GLY A 361 -5.64 1.82 2.41
C GLY A 361 -4.51 1.56 1.41
N GLU A 362 -4.43 0.35 0.90
CA GLU A 362 -3.35 -0.10 0.02
C GLU A 362 -3.83 -0.13 -1.43
N ILE A 363 -3.01 0.41 -2.33
CA ILE A 363 -3.27 0.39 -3.77
C ILE A 363 -2.51 -0.81 -4.36
N SER A 364 -3.26 -1.69 -5.03
CA SER A 364 -2.69 -2.79 -5.79
C SER A 364 -3.49 -3.01 -7.07
N HIS A 365 -2.79 -3.07 -8.21
CA HIS A 365 -3.37 -3.13 -9.54
C HIS A 365 -4.25 -1.89 -9.82
N ASN A 366 -5.52 -2.08 -9.97
CA ASN A 366 -6.49 -1.02 -10.25
C ASN A 366 -7.49 -0.84 -9.09
N ARG A 367 -7.10 -1.20 -7.85
CA ARG A 367 -8.03 -1.25 -6.70
C ARG A 367 -7.41 -0.70 -5.43
N LEU A 368 -8.30 -0.20 -4.59
CA LEU A 368 -8.00 0.17 -3.22
C LEU A 368 -8.41 -0.97 -2.28
N TYR A 369 -7.45 -1.47 -1.53
CA TYR A 369 -7.62 -2.55 -0.54
C TYR A 369 -7.58 -2.00 0.88
N GLY A 370 -8.02 -2.81 1.81
CA GLY A 370 -7.85 -2.60 3.25
C GLY A 370 -7.43 -3.88 3.94
N TYR A 371 -6.72 -3.75 5.05
CA TYR A 371 -6.17 -4.87 5.83
C TYR A 371 -5.17 -5.73 5.07
N THR A 372 -4.51 -5.16 4.07
CA THR A 372 -3.54 -5.84 3.22
C THR A 372 -2.12 -5.33 3.45
N GLY A 373 -1.15 -6.04 2.88
CA GLY A 373 0.23 -5.59 2.75
C GLY A 373 0.67 -5.77 1.31
N VAL A 374 1.21 -4.73 0.69
CA VAL A 374 1.68 -4.71 -0.70
C VAL A 374 3.19 -4.63 -0.73
N LEU A 375 3.83 -5.67 -1.24
CA LEU A 375 5.28 -5.75 -1.42
C LEU A 375 5.64 -5.52 -2.88
N SER A 376 6.66 -4.70 -3.14
CA SER A 376 7.30 -4.57 -4.44
C SER A 376 8.81 -4.69 -4.31
N LEU A 377 9.44 -5.55 -5.13
CA LEU A 377 10.87 -5.77 -5.17
C LEU A 377 11.44 -5.37 -6.53
N PHE A 378 12.44 -4.51 -6.52
CA PHE A 378 13.27 -4.17 -7.68
C PHE A 378 14.40 -5.21 -7.83
N TYR A 379 14.67 -5.72 -9.09
CA TYR A 379 15.66 -6.80 -9.30
C TYR A 379 16.36 -6.73 -10.66
#